data_816119d9579a68a4eb7c8df55873feee
#
_entry.id   816119d9579a68a4eb7c8df55873feee
#
_cell.length_a   1.000
_cell.length_b   1.000
_cell.length_c   1.000
_cell.angle_alpha   90.00
_cell.angle_beta   90.00
_cell.angle_gamma   90.00
#
_symmetry.space_group_name_H-M   'P 1'
#
loop_
_entity.id
_entity.type
_entity.pdbx_description
1 polymer ?
#
loop_
_entity_poly.entity_id
_entity_poly.type
_entity_poly.pdbx_seq_one_letter_code
_entity_poly.pdbx_strand_id
1 'polypeptide(L)'
;MRCLSAAVCLLLVSLPGSVMAWSNHSLGSALALQGLASMQQAPAVKVEALEDFLRSEAPGLQVLLDQQEAFALANFPGYPARPAALRWQVDGEGERQRDFLKALRVSPEIKLANFVQALPGHPGSGLARLNAQQVMVFKQVRIWGEWTFLAAPPGELFSSLVVVASAADEPDYGHDINLFSDNPGEVGSQYNFGVQPFGDARFEYSSQAPFHIGYYHEDAIVFAAGPFLTRTYPEWRAFQYFGLARYAFEHGHGYWGYRFLGWGLHYLQDLTQPYHSK
;
A
#
# COMPACT_ATOMS: atom_id res chain seq x y z
N MET A 1 -26.32 9.06 60.78
CA MET A 1 -26.24 9.99 59.67
C MET A 1 -25.15 9.44 58.73
N ARG A 2 -25.53 8.86 57.62
CA ARG A 2 -24.63 8.27 56.66
C ARG A 2 -24.50 9.24 55.48
N CYS A 3 -23.30 9.81 55.24
CA CYS A 3 -23.03 10.59 54.06
C CYS A 3 -22.72 9.65 52.91
N LEU A 4 -23.61 9.59 51.92
CA LEU A 4 -23.33 9.02 50.61
C LEU A 4 -22.54 10.03 49.81
N SER A 5 -21.27 9.73 49.54
CA SER A 5 -20.49 10.44 48.53
C SER A 5 -20.81 9.85 47.15
N ALA A 6 -21.56 10.57 46.36
CA ALA A 6 -21.81 10.25 44.96
C ALA A 6 -20.57 10.61 44.13
N ALA A 7 -19.82 9.62 43.70
CA ALA A 7 -18.79 9.81 42.69
C ALA A 7 -19.47 9.94 41.31
N VAL A 8 -19.51 11.15 40.78
CA VAL A 8 -19.92 11.43 39.41
C VAL A 8 -18.75 11.05 38.51
N CYS A 9 -18.80 9.88 37.91
CA CYS A 9 -17.94 9.55 36.75
C CYS A 9 -18.41 10.40 35.57
N LEU A 10 -17.72 11.47 35.29
CA LEU A 10 -17.84 12.16 33.99
C LEU A 10 -17.29 11.24 32.91
N LEU A 11 -18.15 10.50 32.25
CA LEU A 11 -17.83 9.92 30.94
C LEU A 11 -17.70 11.09 29.95
N LEU A 12 -16.49 11.51 29.69
CA LEU A 12 -16.18 12.27 28.50
C LEU A 12 -16.40 11.35 27.28
N VAL A 13 -17.63 11.36 26.78
CA VAL A 13 -17.89 10.85 25.42
C VAL A 13 -17.23 11.83 24.48
N SER A 14 -15.99 11.58 24.16
CA SER A 14 -15.36 12.19 22.99
C SER A 14 -16.18 11.71 21.79
N LEU A 15 -17.04 12.58 21.26
CA LEU A 15 -17.62 12.39 19.94
C LEU A 15 -16.43 12.09 19.00
N PRO A 16 -16.47 11.01 18.23
CA PRO A 16 -15.49 10.82 17.20
C PRO A 16 -15.71 11.95 16.19
N GLY A 17 -14.95 13.04 16.33
CA GLY A 17 -14.70 13.88 15.19
C GLY A 17 -14.24 12.94 14.11
N SER A 18 -14.81 13.02 12.91
CA SER A 18 -14.36 12.25 11.77
C SER A 18 -12.88 12.57 11.56
N VAL A 19 -12.04 11.73 12.15
CA VAL A 19 -10.61 11.81 11.95
C VAL A 19 -10.37 11.28 10.57
N MET A 20 -10.21 12.22 9.64
CA MET A 20 -9.74 11.90 8.32
C MET A 20 -8.27 11.55 8.45
N ALA A 21 -7.94 10.28 8.50
CA ALA A 21 -6.60 9.80 8.18
C ALA A 21 -6.20 10.39 6.81
N TRP A 22 -4.91 10.47 6.51
CA TRP A 22 -4.48 10.95 5.19
C TRP A 22 -5.23 10.18 4.11
N SER A 23 -6.30 10.75 3.58
CA SER A 23 -7.10 10.13 2.53
C SER A 23 -6.64 10.52 1.13
N ASN A 24 -5.50 11.25 1.04
CA ASN A 24 -4.97 11.75 -0.22
C ASN A 24 -3.44 11.78 -0.18
N HIS A 25 -2.85 10.61 -0.28
CA HIS A 25 -1.40 10.43 -0.35
C HIS A 25 -0.82 11.02 -1.63
N SER A 26 -1.60 11.04 -2.72
CA SER A 26 -1.15 11.59 -4.00
C SER A 26 -0.94 13.10 -3.91
N LEU A 27 -1.85 13.85 -3.31
CA LEU A 27 -1.68 15.28 -3.12
C LEU A 27 -0.52 15.59 -2.16
N GLY A 28 -0.42 14.84 -1.06
CA GLY A 28 0.69 14.96 -0.09
C GLY A 28 2.03 14.72 -0.77
N SER A 29 2.15 13.65 -1.56
CA SER A 29 3.36 13.34 -2.34
C SER A 29 3.67 14.42 -3.36
N ALA A 30 2.69 14.88 -4.13
CA ALA A 30 2.89 15.94 -5.12
C ALA A 30 3.46 17.21 -4.47
N LEU A 31 2.85 17.67 -3.38
CA LEU A 31 3.26 18.89 -2.68
C LEU A 31 4.65 18.75 -2.02
N ALA A 32 4.95 17.57 -1.46
CA ALA A 32 6.25 17.33 -0.83
C ALA A 32 7.38 17.22 -1.87
N LEU A 33 7.14 16.55 -2.99
CA LEU A 33 8.17 16.22 -3.96
C LEU A 33 8.43 17.35 -4.98
N GLN A 34 7.42 18.15 -5.33
CA GLN A 34 7.56 19.19 -6.36
C GLN A 34 8.64 20.23 -6.07
N GLY A 35 8.98 20.46 -4.79
CA GLY A 35 10.02 21.38 -4.37
C GLY A 35 11.44 20.80 -4.43
N LEU A 36 11.59 19.49 -4.62
CA LEU A 36 12.90 18.85 -4.65
C LEU A 36 13.58 19.03 -6.00
N ALA A 37 14.83 19.51 -5.98
CA ALA A 37 15.61 19.70 -7.21
C ALA A 37 15.76 18.41 -8.03
N SER A 38 15.92 17.27 -7.36
CA SER A 38 16.00 15.96 -8.01
C SER A 38 14.71 15.60 -8.77
N MET A 39 13.56 15.97 -8.22
CA MET A 39 12.27 15.69 -8.88
C MET A 39 12.00 16.68 -10.02
N GLN A 40 12.39 17.95 -9.86
CA GLN A 40 12.27 18.96 -10.92
C GLN A 40 13.13 18.65 -12.14
N GLN A 41 14.26 17.98 -11.93
CA GLN A 41 15.20 17.56 -12.98
C GLN A 41 14.94 16.13 -13.47
N ALA A 42 14.03 15.39 -12.84
CA ALA A 42 13.71 14.03 -13.22
C ALA A 42 13.12 13.98 -14.64
N PRO A 43 13.63 13.11 -15.52
CA PRO A 43 13.10 12.98 -16.86
C PRO A 43 11.66 12.46 -16.83
N ALA A 44 10.86 12.83 -17.82
CA ALA A 44 9.59 12.16 -18.05
C ALA A 44 9.81 10.68 -18.32
N VAL A 45 8.90 9.83 -17.87
CA VAL A 45 8.97 8.39 -18.02
C VAL A 45 7.90 7.88 -18.98
N LYS A 46 8.29 6.90 -19.78
CA LYS A 46 7.38 6.21 -20.69
C LYS A 46 6.59 5.15 -19.92
N VAL A 47 5.28 5.19 -20.01
CA VAL A 47 4.41 4.16 -19.41
C VAL A 47 4.75 2.80 -19.99
N GLU A 48 4.97 1.84 -19.11
CA GLU A 48 5.33 0.46 -19.43
C GLU A 48 4.26 -0.50 -18.88
N ALA A 49 3.86 -1.48 -19.66
CA ALA A 49 2.95 -2.52 -19.19
C ALA A 49 3.67 -3.40 -18.15
N LEU A 50 2.93 -3.82 -17.09
CA LEU A 50 3.50 -4.69 -16.05
C LEU A 50 4.04 -5.99 -16.64
N GLU A 51 3.33 -6.58 -17.59
CA GLU A 51 3.74 -7.82 -18.24
C GLU A 51 5.10 -7.70 -18.95
N ASP A 52 5.38 -6.55 -19.57
CA ASP A 52 6.67 -6.31 -20.25
C ASP A 52 7.81 -6.20 -19.25
N PHE A 53 7.61 -5.43 -18.16
CA PHE A 53 8.56 -5.35 -17.05
C PHE A 53 8.83 -6.72 -16.41
N LEU A 54 7.77 -7.45 -16.06
CA LEU A 54 7.92 -8.76 -15.43
C LEU A 54 8.61 -9.79 -16.35
N ARG A 55 8.35 -9.73 -17.66
CA ARG A 55 8.97 -10.63 -18.62
C ARG A 55 10.46 -10.36 -18.79
N SER A 56 10.86 -9.10 -18.86
CA SER A 56 12.28 -8.73 -19.00
C SER A 56 13.09 -9.01 -17.75
N GLU A 57 12.49 -8.81 -16.56
CA GLU A 57 13.20 -8.80 -15.29
C GLU A 57 12.95 -10.04 -14.42
N ALA A 58 12.25 -11.04 -14.95
CA ALA A 58 11.81 -12.22 -14.18
C ALA A 58 12.90 -12.87 -13.31
N PRO A 59 14.11 -13.20 -13.83
CA PRO A 59 15.14 -13.86 -13.01
C PRO A 59 15.64 -12.96 -11.86
N GLY A 60 15.86 -11.68 -12.14
CA GLY A 60 16.37 -10.72 -11.15
C GLY A 60 15.32 -10.41 -10.08
N LEU A 61 14.05 -10.25 -10.46
CA LEU A 61 12.96 -10.05 -9.52
C LEU A 61 12.77 -11.25 -8.60
N GLN A 62 12.91 -12.48 -9.10
CA GLN A 62 12.85 -13.66 -8.24
C GLN A 62 13.94 -13.62 -7.15
N VAL A 63 15.17 -13.27 -7.53
CA VAL A 63 16.28 -13.13 -6.59
C VAL A 63 16.00 -12.02 -5.58
N LEU A 64 15.53 -10.85 -6.05
CA LEU A 64 15.17 -9.74 -5.17
C LEU A 64 14.11 -10.14 -4.14
N LEU A 65 13.03 -10.78 -4.59
CA LEU A 65 11.93 -11.18 -3.71
C LEU A 65 12.37 -12.23 -2.66
N ASP A 66 13.28 -13.13 -3.03
CA ASP A 66 13.84 -14.10 -2.09
C ASP A 66 14.79 -13.43 -1.07
N GLN A 67 15.57 -12.44 -1.50
CA GLN A 67 16.41 -11.64 -0.60
C GLN A 67 15.57 -10.79 0.36
N GLN A 68 14.49 -10.18 -0.13
CA GLN A 68 13.56 -9.42 0.71
C GLN A 68 12.87 -10.31 1.74
N GLU A 69 12.49 -11.52 1.38
CA GLU A 69 11.92 -12.50 2.29
C GLU A 69 12.91 -12.87 3.39
N ALA A 70 14.15 -13.20 3.01
CA ALA A 70 15.21 -13.55 3.97
C ALA A 70 15.52 -12.37 4.92
N PHE A 71 15.55 -11.15 4.41
CA PHE A 71 15.75 -9.96 5.23
C PHE A 71 14.58 -9.74 6.20
N ALA A 72 13.34 -9.89 5.71
CA ALA A 72 12.15 -9.67 6.53
C ALA A 72 12.09 -10.67 7.71
N LEU A 73 12.39 -11.94 7.46
CA LEU A 73 12.46 -12.97 8.49
C LEU A 73 13.52 -12.67 9.55
N ALA A 74 14.64 -12.08 9.17
CA ALA A 74 15.73 -11.77 10.08
C ALA A 74 15.53 -10.47 10.88
N ASN A 75 14.76 -9.50 10.36
CA ASN A 75 14.76 -8.13 10.87
C ASN A 75 13.40 -7.60 11.33
N PHE A 76 12.28 -8.18 10.86
CA PHE A 76 10.94 -7.74 11.29
C PHE A 76 10.34 -8.73 12.31
N PRO A 77 10.27 -8.35 13.60
CA PRO A 77 9.70 -9.22 14.63
C PRO A 77 8.25 -9.59 14.29
N GLY A 78 7.94 -10.90 14.37
CA GLY A 78 6.58 -11.37 14.08
C GLY A 78 6.19 -11.43 12.60
N TYR A 79 7.12 -11.15 11.70
CA TYR A 79 6.88 -11.29 10.26
C TYR A 79 6.59 -12.76 9.91
N PRO A 80 5.43 -13.06 9.30
CA PRO A 80 5.08 -14.43 8.94
C PRO A 80 5.78 -14.82 7.63
N ALA A 81 6.48 -15.95 7.65
CA ALA A 81 7.17 -16.46 6.47
C ALA A 81 6.24 -16.62 5.26
N ARG A 82 6.70 -16.21 4.09
CA ARG A 82 6.01 -16.44 2.83
C ARG A 82 5.94 -17.95 2.55
N PRO A 83 4.74 -18.53 2.34
CA PRO A 83 4.62 -19.92 1.95
C PRO A 83 5.42 -20.23 0.67
N ALA A 84 6.06 -21.40 0.63
CA ALA A 84 6.84 -21.82 -0.53
C ALA A 84 6.02 -21.85 -1.83
N ALA A 85 4.72 -22.15 -1.73
CA ALA A 85 3.78 -22.14 -2.86
C ALA A 85 3.56 -20.73 -3.46
N LEU A 86 3.89 -19.66 -2.73
CA LEU A 86 3.79 -18.27 -3.20
C LEU A 86 5.14 -17.74 -3.72
N ARG A 87 6.19 -18.54 -3.69
CA ARG A 87 7.45 -18.16 -4.32
C ARG A 87 7.24 -18.01 -5.82
N TRP A 88 7.63 -16.84 -6.35
CA TRP A 88 7.49 -16.61 -7.79
C TRP A 88 8.32 -17.60 -8.60
N GLN A 89 7.71 -18.20 -9.61
CA GLN A 89 8.35 -19.14 -10.52
C GLN A 89 8.54 -18.45 -11.88
N VAL A 90 9.78 -18.27 -12.28
CA VAL A 90 10.15 -17.57 -13.53
C VAL A 90 9.60 -18.29 -14.76
N ASP A 91 9.68 -19.63 -14.75
CA ASP A 91 9.31 -20.50 -15.87
C ASP A 91 7.86 -21.00 -15.79
N GLY A 92 7.04 -20.43 -14.90
CA GLY A 92 5.65 -20.82 -14.73
C GLY A 92 4.83 -20.50 -15.98
N GLU A 93 4.03 -21.44 -16.46
CA GLU A 93 3.05 -21.21 -17.53
C GLU A 93 1.83 -20.39 -17.07
N GLY A 94 1.89 -19.87 -15.82
CA GLY A 94 0.80 -19.15 -15.18
C GLY A 94 0.64 -17.71 -15.66
N GLU A 95 -0.34 -17.03 -15.06
CA GLU A 95 -0.54 -15.59 -15.24
C GLU A 95 0.54 -14.83 -14.47
N ARG A 96 1.60 -14.43 -15.14
CA ARG A 96 2.81 -13.82 -14.57
C ARG A 96 2.50 -12.68 -13.60
N GLN A 97 1.56 -11.80 -13.96
CA GLN A 97 1.15 -10.71 -13.09
C GLN A 97 0.52 -11.23 -11.79
N ARG A 98 -0.38 -12.20 -11.87
CA ARG A 98 -1.03 -12.79 -10.69
C ARG A 98 -0.03 -13.49 -9.77
N ASP A 99 0.91 -14.21 -10.36
CA ASP A 99 1.92 -14.95 -9.59
C ASP A 99 2.93 -13.98 -8.95
N PHE A 100 3.25 -12.87 -9.60
CA PHE A 100 4.02 -11.78 -9.01
C PHE A 100 3.29 -11.16 -7.80
N LEU A 101 1.99 -10.85 -7.94
CA LEU A 101 1.18 -10.32 -6.83
C LEU A 101 1.12 -11.29 -5.64
N LYS A 102 0.99 -12.60 -5.91
CA LYS A 102 1.04 -13.64 -4.87
C LYS A 102 2.40 -13.66 -4.17
N ALA A 103 3.49 -13.54 -4.91
CA ALA A 103 4.84 -13.50 -4.34
C ALA A 103 5.06 -12.27 -3.47
N LEU A 104 4.45 -11.13 -3.83
CA LEU A 104 4.39 -9.93 -3.00
C LEU A 104 3.42 -10.04 -1.82
N ARG A 105 2.57 -11.05 -1.81
CA ARG A 105 1.43 -11.19 -0.89
C ARG A 105 0.52 -9.95 -0.88
N VAL A 106 0.25 -9.43 -2.08
CA VAL A 106 -0.72 -8.37 -2.35
C VAL A 106 -2.02 -9.00 -2.84
N SER A 107 -3.15 -8.36 -2.60
CA SER A 107 -4.44 -8.87 -3.05
C SER A 107 -4.44 -9.12 -4.57
N PRO A 108 -4.83 -10.30 -5.03
CA PRO A 108 -4.92 -10.60 -6.46
C PRO A 108 -6.07 -9.88 -7.17
N GLU A 109 -6.93 -9.19 -6.41
CA GLU A 109 -8.10 -8.46 -6.95
C GLU A 109 -7.75 -7.05 -7.44
N ILE A 110 -6.56 -6.52 -7.12
CA ILE A 110 -6.15 -5.18 -7.53
C ILE A 110 -6.16 -5.03 -9.06
N LYS A 111 -6.50 -3.84 -9.52
CA LYS A 111 -6.76 -3.61 -10.96
C LYS A 111 -5.50 -3.39 -11.78
N LEU A 112 -4.42 -2.87 -11.19
CA LEU A 112 -3.15 -2.55 -11.86
C LEU A 112 -3.32 -1.76 -13.18
N ALA A 113 -4.39 -1.00 -13.30
CA ALA A 113 -4.60 -0.13 -14.44
C ALA A 113 -3.41 0.84 -14.58
N ASN A 114 -3.02 1.14 -15.81
CA ASN A 114 -2.09 2.24 -16.06
C ASN A 114 -2.89 3.54 -16.05
N PHE A 115 -2.72 4.31 -14.99
CA PHE A 115 -3.41 5.59 -14.80
C PHE A 115 -2.50 6.61 -14.12
N VAL A 116 -2.93 7.85 -14.17
CA VAL A 116 -2.46 8.94 -13.33
C VAL A 116 -3.65 9.68 -12.74
N GLN A 117 -3.45 10.37 -11.62
CA GLN A 117 -4.46 11.26 -11.06
C GLN A 117 -4.28 12.67 -11.60
N ALA A 118 -5.39 13.38 -11.76
CA ALA A 118 -5.35 14.82 -11.98
C ALA A 118 -4.87 15.50 -10.69
N LEU A 119 -3.76 16.21 -10.78
CA LEU A 119 -3.12 16.91 -9.66
C LEU A 119 -3.11 18.42 -9.90
N PRO A 120 -2.99 19.25 -8.85
CA PRO A 120 -2.78 20.69 -9.01
C PRO A 120 -1.56 20.96 -9.91
N GLY A 121 -1.74 21.79 -10.94
CA GLY A 121 -0.72 22.03 -11.96
C GLY A 121 -0.58 20.96 -13.05
N HIS A 122 -1.21 19.80 -12.88
CA HIS A 122 -1.19 18.67 -13.82
C HIS A 122 -2.61 18.11 -14.05
N PRO A 123 -3.52 18.87 -14.65
CA PRO A 123 -4.93 18.48 -14.79
C PRO A 123 -5.14 17.33 -15.80
N GLY A 124 -4.10 16.94 -16.57
CA GLY A 124 -4.18 15.88 -17.56
C GLY A 124 -5.17 16.18 -18.71
N SER A 125 -5.21 17.41 -19.18
CA SER A 125 -6.13 17.82 -20.27
C SER A 125 -5.95 16.94 -21.50
N GLY A 126 -7.06 16.43 -22.04
CA GLY A 126 -7.07 15.59 -23.24
C GLY A 126 -6.93 14.08 -22.98
N LEU A 127 -6.62 13.66 -21.75
CA LEU A 127 -6.57 12.23 -21.39
C LEU A 127 -7.97 11.67 -21.15
N ALA A 128 -8.18 10.41 -21.51
CA ALA A 128 -9.44 9.71 -21.24
C ALA A 128 -9.61 9.48 -19.72
N ARG A 129 -10.84 9.74 -19.23
CA ARG A 129 -11.17 9.46 -17.84
C ARG A 129 -11.44 7.99 -17.62
N LEU A 130 -10.95 7.45 -16.50
CA LEU A 130 -11.29 6.13 -15.99
C LEU A 130 -12.33 6.27 -14.88
N ASN A 131 -13.23 5.30 -14.78
CA ASN A 131 -14.09 5.20 -13.61
C ASN A 131 -13.31 4.54 -12.44
N ALA A 132 -13.76 4.77 -11.22
CA ALA A 132 -13.07 4.30 -10.04
C ALA A 132 -12.92 2.76 -10.00
N GLN A 133 -13.90 2.00 -10.49
CA GLN A 133 -13.86 0.54 -10.51
C GLN A 133 -12.84 -0.04 -11.49
N GLN A 134 -12.32 0.77 -12.41
CA GLN A 134 -11.19 0.38 -13.27
C GLN A 134 -9.84 0.50 -12.55
N VAL A 135 -9.78 1.25 -11.44
CA VAL A 135 -8.55 1.57 -10.69
C VAL A 135 -8.51 0.87 -9.34
N MET A 136 -9.65 0.77 -8.64
CA MET A 136 -9.73 0.22 -7.29
C MET A 136 -10.69 -0.98 -7.21
N VAL A 137 -10.54 -1.77 -6.15
CA VAL A 137 -11.37 -2.95 -5.92
C VAL A 137 -12.70 -2.62 -5.25
N PHE A 138 -12.79 -1.50 -4.54
CA PHE A 138 -13.96 -1.12 -3.77
C PHE A 138 -15.15 -0.71 -4.64
N LYS A 139 -16.33 -1.20 -4.28
CA LYS A 139 -17.59 -0.89 -4.97
C LYS A 139 -18.15 0.49 -4.61
N GLN A 140 -17.82 0.97 -3.40
CA GLN A 140 -18.29 2.27 -2.89
C GLN A 140 -17.12 3.23 -2.74
N VAL A 141 -17.16 4.32 -3.49
CA VAL A 141 -16.05 5.27 -3.66
C VAL A 141 -16.27 6.55 -2.84
N ARG A 142 -16.79 6.43 -1.61
CA ARG A 142 -17.24 7.60 -0.82
C ARG A 142 -16.20 8.69 -0.65
N ILE A 143 -14.98 8.31 -0.28
CA ILE A 143 -13.88 9.27 -0.02
C ILE A 143 -13.11 9.63 -1.28
N TRP A 144 -13.07 8.74 -2.27
CA TRP A 144 -12.33 8.95 -3.52
C TRP A 144 -13.22 9.40 -4.69
N GLY A 145 -14.49 9.72 -4.43
CA GLY A 145 -15.46 10.10 -5.47
C GLY A 145 -15.15 11.43 -6.16
N GLU A 146 -14.33 12.28 -5.55
CA GLU A 146 -13.89 13.56 -6.10
C GLU A 146 -12.62 13.44 -6.94
N TRP A 147 -11.96 12.29 -6.94
CA TRP A 147 -10.71 12.10 -7.66
C TRP A 147 -10.93 11.77 -9.12
N THR A 148 -10.12 12.38 -9.96
CA THR A 148 -10.16 12.16 -11.39
C THR A 148 -9.00 11.24 -11.79
N PHE A 149 -9.34 10.04 -12.21
CA PHE A 149 -8.41 9.07 -12.77
C PHE A 149 -8.35 9.25 -14.29
N LEU A 150 -7.15 9.28 -14.82
CA LEU A 150 -6.86 9.51 -16.23
C LEU A 150 -6.06 8.33 -16.78
N ALA A 151 -6.46 7.81 -17.93
CA ALA A 151 -5.75 6.72 -18.57
C ALA A 151 -4.32 7.13 -18.92
N ALA A 152 -3.38 6.22 -18.63
CA ALA A 152 -1.97 6.35 -19.00
C ALA A 152 -1.59 5.19 -19.94
N PRO A 153 -1.85 5.29 -21.25
CA PRO A 153 -1.59 4.20 -22.18
C PRO A 153 -0.10 3.85 -22.27
N PRO A 154 0.27 2.57 -22.40
CA PRO A 154 1.66 2.17 -22.64
C PRO A 154 2.28 2.93 -23.83
N GLY A 155 3.49 3.41 -23.63
CA GLY A 155 4.22 4.21 -24.63
C GLY A 155 4.09 5.73 -24.46
N GLU A 156 3.08 6.22 -23.77
CA GLU A 156 2.91 7.64 -23.46
C GLU A 156 3.93 8.12 -22.42
N LEU A 157 4.30 9.40 -22.51
CA LEU A 157 5.24 10.04 -21.58
C LEU A 157 4.50 10.82 -20.51
N PHE A 158 4.86 10.57 -19.25
CA PHE A 158 4.36 11.32 -18.11
C PHE A 158 5.50 11.89 -17.27
N SER A 159 5.24 13.03 -16.61
CA SER A 159 6.14 13.55 -15.58
C SER A 159 6.33 12.51 -14.48
N SER A 160 7.57 12.30 -14.07
CA SER A 160 7.91 11.41 -12.95
C SER A 160 7.19 11.79 -11.66
N LEU A 161 7.00 13.10 -11.42
CA LEU A 161 6.22 13.61 -10.28
C LEU A 161 4.76 13.12 -10.33
N VAL A 162 4.12 13.18 -11.49
CA VAL A 162 2.73 12.75 -11.64
C VAL A 162 2.60 11.25 -11.43
N VAL A 163 3.55 10.45 -11.93
CA VAL A 163 3.54 8.99 -11.75
C VAL A 163 3.71 8.62 -10.29
N VAL A 164 4.75 9.12 -9.60
CA VAL A 164 5.01 8.77 -8.20
C VAL A 164 3.90 9.26 -7.28
N ALA A 165 3.39 10.47 -7.50
CA ALA A 165 2.31 11.01 -6.69
C ALA A 165 1.00 10.23 -6.88
N SER A 166 0.61 9.92 -8.12
CA SER A 166 -0.58 9.09 -8.38
C SER A 166 -0.48 7.70 -7.73
N ALA A 167 0.70 7.09 -7.81
CA ALA A 167 0.94 5.77 -7.26
C ALA A 167 0.91 5.74 -5.72
N ALA A 168 1.13 6.88 -5.06
CA ALA A 168 1.08 6.94 -3.61
C ALA A 168 -0.31 6.66 -3.01
N ASP A 169 -1.39 6.76 -3.78
CA ASP A 169 -2.73 6.36 -3.31
C ASP A 169 -3.06 4.88 -3.62
N GLU A 170 -2.31 4.21 -4.52
CA GLU A 170 -2.69 2.87 -4.99
C GLU A 170 -2.82 1.81 -3.89
N PRO A 171 -1.98 1.79 -2.83
CA PRO A 171 -2.16 0.84 -1.74
C PRO A 171 -3.55 0.89 -1.11
N ASP A 172 -4.12 2.07 -0.93
CA ASP A 172 -5.49 2.26 -0.43
C ASP A 172 -6.56 1.73 -1.39
N TYR A 173 -6.22 1.49 -2.65
CA TYR A 173 -7.17 0.95 -3.63
C TYR A 173 -7.34 -0.57 -3.55
N GLY A 174 -6.75 -1.18 -2.52
CA GLY A 174 -7.01 -2.56 -2.13
C GLY A 174 -5.80 -3.49 -2.15
N HIS A 175 -4.56 -2.98 -2.08
CA HIS A 175 -3.39 -3.85 -2.04
C HIS A 175 -3.43 -4.87 -0.90
N ASP A 176 -3.97 -4.48 0.24
CA ASP A 176 -3.91 -5.25 1.48
C ASP A 176 -5.27 -5.78 1.95
N ILE A 177 -6.28 -5.81 1.08
CA ILE A 177 -7.60 -6.32 1.46
C ILE A 177 -7.63 -7.85 1.52
N ASN A 178 -8.35 -8.37 2.52
CA ASN A 178 -8.68 -9.79 2.66
C ASN A 178 -7.46 -10.72 2.68
N LEU A 179 -6.35 -10.29 3.30
CA LEU A 179 -5.11 -11.07 3.36
C LEU A 179 -4.99 -11.97 4.61
N PHE A 180 -5.92 -11.90 5.55
CA PHE A 180 -5.95 -12.72 6.76
C PHE A 180 -6.86 -13.94 6.62
N SER A 181 -6.55 -15.01 7.36
CA SER A 181 -7.25 -16.29 7.25
C SER A 181 -8.73 -16.27 7.64
N ASP A 182 -9.15 -15.27 8.40
CA ASP A 182 -10.52 -15.03 8.85
C ASP A 182 -11.25 -13.97 8.01
N ASN A 183 -10.60 -13.41 7.00
CA ASN A 183 -11.26 -12.52 6.06
C ASN A 183 -12.09 -13.31 5.02
N PRO A 184 -13.05 -12.64 4.34
CA PRO A 184 -13.81 -13.27 3.25
C PRO A 184 -12.90 -13.76 2.11
N GLY A 185 -13.24 -14.90 1.53
CA GLY A 185 -12.52 -15.50 0.40
C GLY A 185 -11.41 -16.46 0.83
N GLU A 186 -10.65 -16.94 -0.17
CA GLU A 186 -9.65 -17.99 0.05
C GLU A 186 -8.21 -17.47 0.13
N VAL A 187 -7.98 -16.20 -0.21
CA VAL A 187 -6.64 -15.60 -0.32
C VAL A 187 -5.90 -15.62 1.01
N GLY A 188 -6.56 -15.19 2.06
CA GLY A 188 -5.96 -15.06 3.38
C GLY A 188 -5.43 -16.37 3.96
N SER A 189 -6.09 -17.51 3.67
CA SER A 189 -5.63 -18.84 4.10
C SER A 189 -4.32 -19.24 3.42
N GLN A 190 -4.02 -18.71 2.22
CA GLN A 190 -2.84 -19.02 1.44
C GLN A 190 -1.63 -18.14 1.80
N TYR A 191 -1.86 -16.93 2.36
CA TYR A 191 -0.82 -15.91 2.52
C TYR A 191 -0.07 -15.96 3.85
N ASN A 192 -0.53 -16.80 4.79
CA ASN A 192 0.12 -17.06 6.08
C ASN A 192 0.23 -15.84 7.02
N PHE A 193 -0.63 -14.83 6.87
CA PHE A 193 -0.69 -13.74 7.85
C PHE A 193 -1.45 -14.14 9.13
N GLY A 194 -2.12 -15.30 9.11
CA GLY A 194 -2.92 -15.81 10.23
C GLY A 194 -4.23 -15.05 10.38
N VAL A 195 -4.78 -15.04 11.59
CA VAL A 195 -6.01 -14.31 11.93
C VAL A 195 -5.71 -12.81 12.00
N GLN A 196 -6.65 -11.99 11.55
CA GLN A 196 -6.54 -10.53 11.60
C GLN A 196 -6.28 -10.05 13.03
N PRO A 197 -5.20 -9.28 13.29
CA PRO A 197 -4.83 -8.94 14.66
C PRO A 197 -5.76 -7.94 15.34
N PHE A 198 -6.35 -7.02 14.58
CA PHE A 198 -7.29 -6.01 15.09
C PHE A 198 -8.21 -5.51 13.95
N GLY A 199 -9.23 -4.74 14.32
CA GLY A 199 -10.30 -4.36 13.42
C GLY A 199 -11.38 -5.43 13.33
N ASP A 200 -12.31 -5.28 12.40
CA ASP A 200 -13.39 -6.23 12.17
C ASP A 200 -13.18 -6.98 10.86
N ALA A 201 -12.86 -8.28 10.95
CA ALA A 201 -12.52 -9.14 9.82
C ALA A 201 -13.62 -9.24 8.74
N ARG A 202 -14.85 -8.81 9.05
CA ARG A 202 -15.99 -8.80 8.11
C ARG A 202 -15.98 -7.62 7.15
N PHE A 203 -15.18 -6.58 7.45
CA PHE A 203 -15.11 -5.36 6.66
C PHE A 203 -13.80 -5.27 5.89
N GLU A 204 -13.86 -5.17 4.57
CA GLU A 204 -12.71 -5.10 3.69
C GLU A 204 -11.70 -4.00 4.09
N TYR A 205 -12.19 -2.79 4.39
CA TYR A 205 -11.34 -1.69 4.85
C TYR A 205 -10.60 -2.01 6.15
N SER A 206 -11.26 -2.70 7.07
CA SER A 206 -10.65 -3.09 8.34
C SER A 206 -9.53 -4.09 8.15
N SER A 207 -9.61 -4.94 7.12
CA SER A 207 -8.57 -5.92 6.82
C SER A 207 -7.25 -5.30 6.36
N GLN A 208 -7.27 -4.08 5.85
CA GLN A 208 -6.05 -3.33 5.49
C GLN A 208 -5.35 -2.72 6.70
N ALA A 209 -6.07 -2.43 7.80
CA ALA A 209 -5.54 -1.68 8.93
C ALA A 209 -4.20 -2.20 9.48
N PRO A 210 -3.94 -3.52 9.63
CA PRO A 210 -2.64 -4.01 10.11
C PRO A 210 -1.47 -3.74 9.17
N PHE A 211 -1.73 -3.40 7.90
CA PHE A 211 -0.69 -3.04 6.93
C PHE A 211 -0.43 -1.53 6.87
N HIS A 212 -1.36 -0.70 7.37
CA HIS A 212 -1.30 0.76 7.32
C HIS A 212 -1.05 1.41 8.68
N ILE A 213 -1.29 0.69 9.78
CA ILE A 213 -1.16 1.19 11.16
C ILE A 213 -0.04 0.44 11.87
N GLY A 214 0.87 1.18 12.50
CA GLY A 214 1.92 0.66 13.37
C GLY A 214 1.78 1.19 14.80
N TYR A 215 2.09 0.36 15.79
CA TYR A 215 2.06 0.73 17.21
C TYR A 215 3.49 0.88 17.73
N TYR A 216 4.25 1.85 17.17
CA TYR A 216 5.68 2.00 17.46
C TYR A 216 5.99 2.84 18.70
N HIS A 217 5.01 3.60 19.18
CA HIS A 217 5.16 4.54 20.30
C HIS A 217 4.40 4.11 21.56
N GLU A 218 3.79 2.92 21.54
CA GLU A 218 3.04 2.40 22.69
C GLU A 218 3.99 1.88 23.77
N ASP A 219 3.58 2.05 25.03
CA ASP A 219 4.31 1.53 26.17
C ASP A 219 4.29 0.00 26.26
N ALA A 220 5.32 -0.61 26.85
CA ALA A 220 5.42 -2.05 27.04
C ALA A 220 4.20 -2.68 27.72
N ILE A 221 3.50 -1.92 28.58
CA ILE A 221 2.28 -2.40 29.26
C ILE A 221 1.13 -2.59 28.26
N VAL A 222 1.06 -1.78 27.20
CA VAL A 222 0.05 -1.90 26.14
C VAL A 222 0.26 -3.20 25.38
N PHE A 223 1.50 -3.50 25.00
CA PHE A 223 1.85 -4.78 24.35
C PHE A 223 1.67 -5.99 25.25
N ALA A 224 1.91 -5.86 26.55
CA ALA A 224 1.63 -6.92 27.51
C ALA A 224 0.13 -7.21 27.61
N ALA A 225 -0.73 -6.19 27.52
CA ALA A 225 -2.18 -6.33 27.53
C ALA A 225 -2.77 -6.74 26.17
N GLY A 226 -2.13 -6.32 25.07
CA GLY A 226 -2.56 -6.56 23.68
C GLY A 226 -1.41 -6.99 22.78
N PRO A 227 -0.85 -8.21 22.94
CA PRO A 227 0.32 -8.65 22.16
C PRO A 227 0.05 -8.73 20.67
N PHE A 228 -1.21 -8.79 20.24
CA PHE A 228 -1.61 -8.75 18.84
C PHE A 228 -1.27 -7.42 18.16
N LEU A 229 -1.08 -6.33 18.89
CA LEU A 229 -0.68 -5.01 18.37
C LEU A 229 0.74 -5.01 17.80
N THR A 230 1.57 -6.00 18.10
CA THR A 230 2.88 -6.16 17.48
C THR A 230 2.80 -6.69 16.04
N ARG A 231 1.64 -7.19 15.62
CA ARG A 231 1.43 -7.78 14.30
C ARG A 231 0.96 -6.73 13.30
N THR A 232 1.87 -5.82 12.95
CA THR A 232 1.67 -4.75 11.97
C THR A 232 2.77 -4.78 10.92
N TYR A 233 2.47 -4.34 9.70
CA TYR A 233 3.32 -4.60 8.54
C TYR A 233 3.66 -3.38 7.68
N PRO A 234 3.42 -2.10 8.06
CA PRO A 234 3.71 -0.97 7.19
C PRO A 234 5.21 -0.81 6.91
N GLU A 235 6.09 -1.06 7.89
CA GLU A 235 7.55 -1.03 7.67
C GLU A 235 7.99 -2.07 6.63
N TRP A 236 7.44 -3.28 6.71
CA TRP A 236 7.73 -4.32 5.74
C TRP A 236 7.25 -3.93 4.34
N ARG A 237 6.05 -3.37 4.21
CA ARG A 237 5.53 -2.88 2.92
C ARG A 237 6.41 -1.78 2.34
N ALA A 238 6.79 -0.79 3.15
CA ALA A 238 7.71 0.27 2.73
C ALA A 238 9.05 -0.32 2.25
N PHE A 239 9.66 -1.23 3.03
CA PHE A 239 10.90 -1.91 2.66
C PHE A 239 10.77 -2.68 1.34
N GLN A 240 9.68 -3.45 1.17
CA GLN A 240 9.41 -4.24 -0.02
C GLN A 240 9.32 -3.37 -1.27
N TYR A 241 8.54 -2.30 -1.21
CA TYR A 241 8.30 -1.45 -2.38
C TYR A 241 9.47 -0.53 -2.70
N PHE A 242 10.18 -0.01 -1.72
CA PHE A 242 11.42 0.74 -1.98
C PHE A 242 12.51 -0.15 -2.60
N GLY A 243 12.57 -1.42 -2.21
CA GLY A 243 13.47 -2.39 -2.85
C GLY A 243 13.11 -2.64 -4.30
N LEU A 244 11.83 -2.80 -4.63
CA LEU A 244 11.34 -2.93 -6.01
C LEU A 244 11.59 -1.66 -6.82
N ALA A 245 11.36 -0.48 -6.23
CA ALA A 245 11.61 0.80 -6.88
C ALA A 245 13.08 0.95 -7.27
N ARG A 246 13.99 0.68 -6.32
CA ARG A 246 15.43 0.70 -6.56
C ARG A 246 15.81 -0.25 -7.69
N TYR A 247 15.34 -1.50 -7.62
CA TYR A 247 15.61 -2.50 -8.67
C TYR A 247 15.16 -2.00 -10.04
N ALA A 248 13.93 -1.52 -10.16
CA ALA A 248 13.40 -1.02 -11.42
C ALA A 248 14.21 0.16 -11.98
N PHE A 249 14.64 1.11 -11.13
CA PHE A 249 15.51 2.20 -11.55
C PHE A 249 16.88 1.72 -12.03
N GLU A 250 17.52 0.81 -11.30
CA GLU A 250 18.84 0.25 -11.63
C GLU A 250 18.83 -0.50 -12.97
N HIS A 251 17.65 -1.03 -13.39
CA HIS A 251 17.47 -1.77 -14.63
C HIS A 251 16.78 -0.96 -15.75
N GLY A 252 16.60 0.36 -15.56
CA GLY A 252 16.10 1.25 -16.61
C GLY A 252 14.57 1.31 -16.76
N HIS A 253 13.81 0.69 -15.85
CA HIS A 253 12.36 0.68 -15.86
C HIS A 253 11.79 1.87 -15.06
N GLY A 254 12.05 3.09 -15.53
CA GLY A 254 11.71 4.32 -14.82
C GLY A 254 10.24 4.44 -14.41
N TYR A 255 9.29 4.02 -15.26
CA TYR A 255 7.87 4.05 -14.93
C TYR A 255 7.56 3.18 -13.71
N TRP A 256 8.03 1.93 -13.69
CA TRP A 256 7.83 1.03 -12.55
C TRP A 256 8.63 1.46 -11.34
N GLY A 257 9.81 2.03 -11.53
CA GLY A 257 10.60 2.62 -10.46
C GLY A 257 9.82 3.70 -9.70
N TYR A 258 9.23 4.66 -10.40
CA TYR A 258 8.40 5.69 -9.76
C TYR A 258 7.07 5.16 -9.22
N ARG A 259 6.46 4.18 -9.87
CA ARG A 259 5.22 3.58 -9.37
C ARG A 259 5.43 2.81 -8.07
N PHE A 260 6.45 1.96 -7.99
CA PHE A 260 6.82 1.28 -6.74
C PHE A 260 7.30 2.26 -5.66
N LEU A 261 8.01 3.33 -6.05
CA LEU A 261 8.38 4.40 -5.13
C LEU A 261 7.13 5.03 -4.49
N GLY A 262 6.11 5.32 -5.29
CA GLY A 262 4.82 5.82 -4.79
C GLY A 262 4.17 4.86 -3.81
N TRP A 263 4.12 3.56 -4.13
CA TRP A 263 3.60 2.55 -3.20
C TRP A 263 4.37 2.53 -1.87
N GLY A 264 5.71 2.64 -1.90
CA GLY A 264 6.51 2.72 -0.67
C GLY A 264 6.28 4.00 0.12
N LEU A 265 6.12 5.14 -0.57
CA LEU A 265 5.81 6.44 0.05
C LEU A 265 4.47 6.45 0.75
N HIS A 266 3.48 5.72 0.27
CA HIS A 266 2.18 5.55 0.93
C HIS A 266 2.38 5.10 2.39
N TYR A 267 3.02 3.95 2.60
CA TYR A 267 3.21 3.41 3.96
C TYR A 267 4.11 4.29 4.82
N LEU A 268 5.10 4.97 4.21
CA LEU A 268 5.90 5.95 4.94
C LEU A 268 5.05 7.14 5.40
N GLN A 269 4.13 7.62 4.56
CA GLN A 269 3.20 8.69 4.93
C GLN A 269 2.24 8.24 6.03
N ASP A 270 1.73 7.02 5.96
CA ASP A 270 0.94 6.42 7.04
C ASP A 270 1.68 6.49 8.37
N LEU A 271 2.95 6.09 8.39
CA LEU A 271 3.79 6.13 9.60
C LEU A 271 4.08 7.54 10.11
N THR A 272 3.88 8.57 9.30
CA THR A 272 3.97 9.98 9.74
C THR A 272 2.66 10.54 10.28
N GLN A 273 1.57 9.78 10.16
CA GLN A 273 0.24 10.17 10.61
C GLN A 273 0.03 9.69 12.06
N PRO A 274 -0.29 10.62 13.04
CA PRO A 274 -0.41 10.25 14.45
C PRO A 274 -1.42 9.15 14.77
N TYR A 275 -2.42 8.93 13.91
CA TYR A 275 -3.39 7.84 14.07
C TYR A 275 -2.90 6.50 13.53
N HIS A 276 -1.94 6.50 12.63
CA HIS A 276 -1.34 5.31 12.04
C HIS A 276 -0.02 4.92 12.73
N SER A 277 0.57 5.84 13.51
CA SER A 277 1.82 5.61 14.25
C SER A 277 1.58 5.87 15.74
N LYS A 278 1.00 4.90 16.42
CA LYS A 278 0.69 4.92 17.86
C LYS A 278 1.76 4.22 18.68
#